data_62a377cf59ce9ac91e71e7e1a1f85023
#
_entry.id   62a377cf59ce9ac91e71e7e1a1f85023
#
_cell.length_a   1.000
_cell.length_b   1.000
_cell.length_c   1.000
_cell.angle_alpha   90.00
_cell.angle_beta   90.00
_cell.angle_gamma   90.00
#
_symmetry.space_group_name_H-M   'P 1'
#
loop_
_entity.id
_entity.type
_entity.pdbx_description
1 polymer ?
#
loop_
_entity_poly.entity_id
_entity_poly.type
_entity_poly.pdbx_seq_one_letter_code
_entity_poly.pdbx_strand_id
1 'polypeptide(L)' 'MDLKKIRSLSDTELEDALREAKQDLWGARFAISTRQLKDYSMIPQTRRTIARILTVQRERKLGRTA' A
#
# COMPACT_ATOMS: atom_id res chain seq x y z
N MET A 1 5.80 5.06 -1.33
CA MET A 1 4.95 6.21 -1.71
C MET A 1 4.83 7.16 -0.53
N ASP A 2 5.02 8.44 -0.79
CA ASP A 2 4.94 9.49 0.23
C ASP A 2 3.49 9.77 0.61
N LEU A 3 3.23 10.06 1.89
CA LEU A 3 1.89 10.34 2.39
C LEU A 3 1.23 11.52 1.67
N LYS A 4 2.00 12.57 1.39
CA LYS A 4 1.52 13.73 0.64
C LYS A 4 1.05 13.35 -0.76
N LYS A 5 1.79 12.48 -1.43
CA LYS A 5 1.42 11.99 -2.75
C LYS A 5 0.17 11.13 -2.70
N ILE A 6 0.05 10.28 -1.68
CA ILE A 6 -1.15 9.46 -1.48
C ILE A 6 -2.38 10.32 -1.27
N ARG A 7 -2.26 11.41 -0.49
CA ARG A 7 -3.38 12.33 -0.25
C ARG A 7 -3.84 13.08 -1.49
N SER A 8 -2.99 13.20 -2.51
CA SER A 8 -3.36 13.84 -3.76
C SER A 8 -4.12 12.93 -4.73
N LEU A 9 -4.19 11.64 -4.45
CA LEU A 9 -4.85 10.67 -5.33
C LEU A 9 -6.37 10.71 -5.16
N SER A 10 -7.09 10.42 -6.25
CA SER A 10 -8.54 10.22 -6.19
C SER A 10 -8.88 8.91 -5.48
N ASP A 11 -10.15 8.72 -5.11
CA ASP A 11 -10.59 7.48 -4.46
C ASP A 11 -10.31 6.25 -5.32
N THR A 12 -10.57 6.33 -6.63
CA THR A 12 -10.28 5.25 -7.57
C THR A 12 -8.78 4.96 -7.65
N GLU A 13 -7.98 6.02 -7.71
CA GLU A 13 -6.53 5.88 -7.75
C GLU A 13 -5.99 5.27 -6.45
N LEU A 14 -6.60 5.60 -5.31
CA LEU A 14 -6.24 4.98 -4.03
C LEU A 14 -6.55 3.49 -4.01
N GLU A 15 -7.69 3.09 -4.54
CA GLU A 15 -8.06 1.67 -4.64
C GLU A 15 -7.07 0.91 -5.53
N ASP A 16 -6.71 1.49 -6.66
CA ASP A 16 -5.74 0.89 -7.59
C ASP A 16 -4.36 0.79 -6.95
N ALA A 17 -3.92 1.84 -6.27
CA ALA A 17 -2.63 1.84 -5.57
C ALA A 17 -2.60 0.80 -4.45
N LEU A 18 -3.70 0.64 -3.73
CA LEU A 18 -3.81 -0.37 -2.67
C LEU A 18 -3.72 -1.77 -3.25
N ARG A 19 -4.42 -2.03 -4.33
CA ARG A 19 -4.40 -3.33 -5.01
C ARG A 19 -2.99 -3.67 -5.48
N GLU A 20 -2.34 -2.72 -6.14
CA GLU A 20 -0.98 -2.89 -6.62
C GLU A 20 0.00 -3.16 -5.48
N ALA A 21 -0.09 -2.40 -4.40
CA ALA A 21 0.77 -2.58 -3.23
C ALA A 21 0.57 -3.95 -2.60
N LYS A 22 -0.67 -4.45 -2.51
CA LYS A 22 -0.96 -5.78 -2.00
C LYS A 22 -0.38 -6.88 -2.90
N GLN A 23 -0.49 -6.70 -4.22
CA GLN A 23 0.10 -7.64 -5.17
C GLN A 23 1.62 -7.69 -5.02
N ASP A 24 2.26 -6.54 -4.86
CA ASP A 24 3.70 -6.46 -4.62
C ASP A 24 4.10 -7.19 -3.34
N LEU A 25 3.33 -7.01 -2.27
CA LEU A 25 3.59 -7.67 -1.00
C LEU A 25 3.46 -9.19 -1.12
N TRP A 26 2.39 -9.66 -1.75
CA TRP A 26 2.17 -11.10 -1.93
C TRP A 26 3.22 -11.72 -2.86
N GLY A 27 3.60 -11.01 -3.91
CA GLY A 27 4.67 -11.45 -4.81
C GLY A 27 6.00 -11.55 -4.10
N ALA A 28 6.34 -10.58 -3.25
CA ALA A 28 7.56 -10.61 -2.47
C ALA A 28 7.56 -11.77 -1.47
N ARG A 29 6.44 -12.02 -0.79
CA ARG A 29 6.32 -13.16 0.13
C ARG A 29 6.45 -14.49 -0.58
N PHE A 30 5.86 -14.60 -1.77
CA PHE A 30 6.00 -15.79 -2.59
C PHE A 30 7.46 -16.02 -2.99
N ALA A 31 8.13 -14.96 -3.45
CA ALA A 31 9.55 -15.03 -3.83
C ALA A 31 10.44 -15.46 -2.66
N ILE A 32 10.13 -15.01 -1.44
CA ILE A 32 10.84 -15.43 -0.23
C ILE A 32 10.61 -16.91 0.04
N SER A 33 9.37 -17.38 -0.06
CA SER A 33 9.04 -18.78 0.21
C SER A 33 9.74 -19.74 -0.77
N THR A 34 10.00 -19.28 -2.00
CA THR A 34 10.74 -20.05 -3.00
C THR A 34 12.24 -19.79 -2.99
N ARG A 35 12.71 -18.96 -2.05
CA ARG A 35 14.12 -18.57 -1.91
C ARG A 35 14.68 -17.83 -3.13
N GLN A 36 13.82 -17.18 -3.88
CA GLN A 36 14.21 -16.36 -5.04
C GLN A 36 14.59 -14.94 -4.66
N LEU A 37 14.11 -14.45 -3.51
CA LEU A 37 14.36 -13.10 -3.04
C LEU A 37 15.34 -13.14 -1.86
N LYS A 38 16.45 -12.43 -1.99
CA LYS A 38 17.47 -12.32 -0.94
C LYS A 38 17.33 -11.04 -0.12
N ASP A 39 16.72 -10.01 -0.68
CA ASP A 39 16.53 -8.73 0.00
C ASP A 39 15.09 -8.62 0.49
N TYR A 40 14.94 -8.50 1.79
CA TYR A 40 13.63 -8.43 2.45
C TYR A 40 13.18 -6.99 2.74
N SER A 41 13.98 -6.00 2.37
CA SER A 41 13.70 -4.59 2.70
C SER A 41 12.43 -4.05 2.06
N MET A 42 11.99 -4.61 0.93
CA MET A 42 10.75 -4.23 0.25
C MET A 42 9.51 -4.50 1.07
N ILE A 43 9.50 -5.56 1.87
CA ILE A 43 8.29 -5.99 2.59
C ILE A 43 7.85 -4.94 3.61
N PRO A 44 8.72 -4.45 4.52
CA PRO A 44 8.29 -3.40 5.45
C PRO A 44 7.89 -2.11 4.74
N GLN A 45 8.57 -1.74 3.65
CA GLN A 45 8.22 -0.55 2.88
C GLN A 45 6.84 -0.67 2.23
N THR A 46 6.56 -1.81 1.61
CA THR A 46 5.26 -2.07 0.98
C THR A 46 4.14 -2.10 2.02
N ARG A 47 4.38 -2.71 3.19
CA ARG A 47 3.42 -2.71 4.29
C ARG A 47 3.11 -1.30 4.78
N ARG A 48 4.12 -0.43 4.88
CA ARG A 48 3.92 0.98 5.25
C ARG A 48 3.07 1.71 4.22
N THR A 49 3.32 1.47 2.93
CA THR A 49 2.54 2.05 1.85
C THR A 49 1.08 1.64 1.95
N ILE A 50 0.79 0.36 2.17
CA ILE A 50 -0.56 -0.15 2.36
C ILE A 50 -1.21 0.53 3.57
N ALA A 51 -0.51 0.62 4.69
CA ALA A 51 -1.03 1.25 5.90
C ALA A 51 -1.36 2.72 5.67
N ARG A 52 -0.52 3.46 4.95
CA ARG A 52 -0.74 4.86 4.62
C ARG A 52 -1.95 5.04 3.71
N ILE A 53 -2.11 4.19 2.70
CA ILE A 53 -3.26 4.23 1.80
C ILE A 53 -4.55 3.98 2.58
N LEU A 54 -4.56 2.95 3.42
CA LEU A 54 -5.71 2.63 4.26
C LEU A 54 -6.05 3.78 5.21
N THR A 55 -5.04 4.43 5.78
CA THR A 55 -5.23 5.59 6.66
C THR A 55 -5.91 6.74 5.92
N VAL A 56 -5.45 7.06 4.72
CA VAL A 56 -6.04 8.15 3.91
C VAL A 56 -7.47 7.81 3.51
N GLN A 57 -7.73 6.57 3.10
CA GLN A 57 -9.09 6.14 2.78
C GLN A 57 -10.02 6.27 3.99
N ARG A 58 -9.54 5.88 5.16
CA ARG A 58 -10.31 6.01 6.41
C ARG A 58 -10.57 7.46 6.77
N GLU A 59 -9.57 8.33 6.64
CA GLU A 59 -9.72 9.77 6.87
C GLU A 59 -10.80 10.36 5.97
N ARG A 60 -10.80 10.01 4.70
CA ARG A 60 -11.80 10.51 3.73
C ARG A 60 -13.20 10.02 4.08
N LYS A 61 -13.31 8.76 4.47
CA LYS A 61 -14.60 8.20 4.89
C LYS A 61 -15.15 8.92 6.11
N LEU A 62 -14.31 9.18 7.11
CA LEU A 62 -14.68 9.90 8.32
C LEU A 62 -15.00 11.37 8.01
N GLY A 63 -14.20 12.00 7.17
CA GLY A 63 -14.44 13.38 6.76
C GLY A 63 -15.79 13.58 6.05
N ARG A 64 -16.22 12.59 5.28
CA ARG A 64 -17.51 12.64 4.58
C ARG A 64 -18.70 12.51 5.52
N THR A 65 -18.51 11.92 6.68
CA THR A 65 -19.57 11.75 7.66
C THR A 65 -19.67 12.93 8.63
N ALA A 66 -18.67 13.78 8.60
CA ALA A 66 -18.67 15.03 9.38
C ALA A 66 -19.35 16.17 8.60
#